data_61064d1aa830918850ff89b361e2b2e0
#
_entry.id   61064d1aa830918850ff89b361e2b2e0
#
_cell.length_a   1.000
_cell.length_b   1.000
_cell.length_c   1.000
_cell.angle_alpha   90.00
_cell.angle_beta   90.00
_cell.angle_gamma   90.00
#
_symmetry.space_group_name_H-M   'P 1'
#
loop_
_entity.id
_entity.type
_entity.pdbx_description
1 polymer ?
#
loop_
_entity_poly.entity_id
_entity_poly.type
_entity_poly.pdbx_seq_one_letter_code
_entity_poly.pdbx_strand_id
1 'polypeptide(L)'
;EIAQCLVGSEMCIRDRFRSLDRVIARSGEYTARRESRIDSLKRALTRDGLSLRERFDLTERLAENYNSYQSDFALLYLRRTLALAEETGDNDLIMRARSGIALCYSLGGRFYEAEEILSGIRDTVHVSRRALQSYYVARHRMNRELYALTEPGERRDLFRRREHYYAVSAAEISEDTFTSLYYGYMDAIVRKDWSEAS
;
A
#
# COMPACT_ATOMS: atom_id res chain seq x y z
N GLU A 1 -8.01 30.25 -35.37
CA GLU A 1 -8.53 29.76 -34.06
C GLU A 1 -7.85 28.45 -33.62
N ILE A 2 -7.56 27.49 -34.52
CA ILE A 2 -6.89 26.21 -34.16
C ILE A 2 -5.43 26.43 -33.68
N ALA A 3 -4.70 27.39 -34.28
CA ALA A 3 -3.31 27.70 -33.91
C ALA A 3 -3.19 28.30 -32.50
N GLN A 4 -4.18 29.05 -32.02
CA GLN A 4 -4.20 29.60 -30.66
C GLN A 4 -4.43 28.55 -29.56
N CYS A 5 -5.24 27.53 -29.86
CA CYS A 5 -5.42 26.37 -28.94
C CYS A 5 -4.15 25.52 -28.79
N LEU A 6 -3.37 25.35 -29.88
CA LEU A 6 -2.12 24.61 -29.85
C LEU A 6 -1.03 25.33 -29.03
N VAL A 7 -0.89 26.64 -29.20
CA VAL A 7 0.07 27.46 -28.42
C VAL A 7 -0.25 27.43 -26.92
N GLY A 8 -1.52 27.45 -26.51
CA GLY A 8 -1.92 27.33 -25.12
C GLY A 8 -1.62 25.97 -24.53
N SER A 9 -1.80 24.89 -25.29
CA SER A 9 -1.50 23.51 -24.83
C SER A 9 0.00 23.25 -24.72
N GLU A 10 0.82 23.76 -25.64
CA GLU A 10 2.29 23.65 -25.56
C GLU A 10 2.88 24.41 -24.38
N MET A 11 2.37 25.60 -24.05
CA MET A 11 2.79 26.34 -22.86
C MET A 11 2.43 25.57 -21.56
N CYS A 12 1.24 25.01 -21.51
CA CYS A 12 0.81 24.20 -20.37
C CYS A 12 1.65 22.92 -20.20
N ILE A 13 2.02 22.25 -21.29
CA ILE A 13 2.90 21.07 -21.28
C ILE A 13 4.31 21.46 -20.81
N ARG A 14 4.88 22.54 -21.35
CA ARG A 14 6.22 23.02 -20.97
C ARG A 14 6.32 23.39 -19.49
N ASP A 15 5.28 24.04 -18.94
CA ASP A 15 5.25 24.40 -17.51
C ASP A 15 5.12 23.16 -16.62
N ARG A 16 4.38 22.13 -17.05
CA ARG A 16 4.32 20.83 -16.35
C ARG A 16 5.68 20.12 -16.36
N PHE A 17 6.39 20.10 -17.49
CA PHE A 17 7.75 19.55 -17.56
C PHE A 17 8.73 20.33 -16.67
N ARG A 18 8.71 21.65 -16.65
CA ARG A 18 9.53 22.47 -15.75
C ARG A 18 9.20 22.19 -14.26
N SER A 19 7.95 21.91 -13.95
CA SER A 19 7.55 21.50 -12.58
C SER A 19 8.11 20.12 -12.25
N LEU A 20 8.04 19.17 -13.18
CA LEU A 20 8.62 17.84 -13.03
C LEU A 20 10.14 17.91 -12.86
N ASP A 21 10.84 18.67 -13.68
CA ASP A 21 12.29 18.86 -13.60
C ASP A 21 12.70 19.41 -12.22
N ARG A 22 11.94 20.36 -11.65
CA ARG A 22 12.17 20.87 -10.29
C ARG A 22 12.00 19.80 -9.23
N VAL A 23 11.01 18.91 -9.36
CA VAL A 23 10.81 17.79 -8.43
C VAL A 23 11.93 16.77 -8.56
N ILE A 24 12.34 16.45 -9.79
CA ILE A 24 13.48 15.55 -10.05
C ILE A 24 14.78 16.11 -9.46
N ALA A 25 15.04 17.41 -9.68
CA ALA A 25 16.24 18.08 -9.11
C ALA A 25 16.27 18.02 -7.57
N ARG A 26 15.10 17.94 -6.92
CA ARG A 26 14.98 17.83 -5.45
C ARG A 26 14.84 16.38 -4.96
N SER A 27 14.94 15.39 -5.83
CA SER A 27 14.79 13.98 -5.44
C SER A 27 15.75 13.55 -4.33
N GLY A 28 16.98 14.08 -4.34
CA GLY A 28 17.96 13.86 -3.28
C GLY A 28 17.52 14.33 -1.89
N GLU A 29 16.76 15.43 -1.80
CA GLU A 29 16.21 15.92 -0.52
C GLU A 29 15.16 14.94 0.05
N TYR A 30 14.31 14.36 -0.80
CA TYR A 30 13.31 13.39 -0.39
C TYR A 30 13.96 12.09 0.07
N THR A 31 14.99 11.64 -0.65
CA THR A 31 15.78 10.46 -0.26
C THR A 31 16.47 10.71 1.09
N ALA A 32 17.16 11.83 1.27
CA ALA A 32 17.85 12.17 2.52
C ALA A 32 16.88 12.25 3.72
N ARG A 33 15.67 12.82 3.53
CA ARG A 33 14.64 12.85 4.58
C ARG A 33 14.16 11.45 4.95
N ARG A 34 14.00 10.56 3.96
CA ARG A 34 13.59 9.17 4.19
C ARG A 34 14.66 8.40 4.93
N GLU A 35 15.92 8.49 4.50
CA GLU A 35 17.05 7.85 5.19
C GLU A 35 17.19 8.34 6.63
N SER A 36 17.08 9.64 6.88
CA SER A 36 17.08 10.20 8.24
C SER A 36 15.95 9.63 9.12
N ARG A 37 14.77 9.41 8.55
CA ARG A 37 13.64 8.77 9.26
C ARG A 37 13.94 7.31 9.56
N ILE A 38 14.47 6.56 8.59
CA ILE A 38 14.87 5.15 8.75
C ILE A 38 15.93 5.04 9.86
N ASP A 39 16.96 5.87 9.84
CA ASP A 39 18.01 5.87 10.86
C ASP A 39 17.48 6.21 12.26
N SER A 40 16.53 7.14 12.33
CA SER A 40 15.85 7.46 13.61
C SER A 40 15.08 6.26 14.15
N LEU A 41 14.35 5.54 13.29
CA LEU A 41 13.61 4.32 13.68
C LEU A 41 14.57 3.19 14.09
N LYS A 42 15.67 2.99 13.36
CA LYS A 42 16.70 2.01 13.72
C LYS A 42 17.29 2.30 15.10
N ARG A 43 17.65 3.55 15.37
CA ARG A 43 18.15 3.97 16.70
C ARG A 43 17.09 3.78 17.79
N ALA A 44 15.81 4.02 17.49
CA ALA A 44 14.75 3.77 18.45
C ALA A 44 14.64 2.28 18.80
N LEU A 45 14.86 1.36 17.86
CA LEU A 45 14.85 -0.07 18.08
C LEU A 45 16.00 -0.59 18.94
N THR A 46 17.12 0.15 19.09
CA THR A 46 18.25 -0.24 19.94
C THR A 46 18.10 0.18 21.39
N ARG A 47 17.00 0.84 21.75
CA ARG A 47 16.73 1.22 23.15
C ARG A 47 16.44 0.00 24.00
N ASP A 48 16.97 0.00 25.22
CA ASP A 48 16.64 -1.02 26.21
C ASP A 48 15.22 -0.85 26.76
N GLY A 49 14.62 -1.94 27.20
CA GLY A 49 13.31 -1.94 27.85
C GLY A 49 12.10 -1.79 26.93
N LEU A 50 12.25 -1.84 25.62
CA LEU A 50 11.12 -1.83 24.69
C LEU A 50 10.24 -3.07 24.87
N SER A 51 8.94 -2.87 25.03
CA SER A 51 7.94 -3.92 24.97
C SER A 51 7.85 -4.55 23.58
N LEU A 52 7.30 -5.76 23.46
CA LEU A 52 7.06 -6.43 22.18
C LEU A 52 6.19 -5.56 21.26
N ARG A 53 5.20 -4.87 21.82
CA ARG A 53 4.32 -3.97 21.07
C ARG A 53 5.07 -2.79 20.48
N GLU A 54 5.94 -2.13 21.25
CA GLU A 54 6.75 -1.02 20.76
C GLU A 54 7.74 -1.48 19.69
N ARG A 55 8.36 -2.65 19.87
CA ARG A 55 9.22 -3.27 18.84
C ARG A 55 8.44 -3.57 17.57
N PHE A 56 7.23 -4.11 17.68
CA PHE A 56 6.35 -4.33 16.55
C PHE A 56 6.08 -3.03 15.80
N ASP A 57 5.59 -1.98 16.46
CA ASP A 57 5.23 -0.71 15.85
C ASP A 57 6.44 -0.03 15.18
N LEU A 58 7.62 -0.07 15.78
CA LEU A 58 8.85 0.47 15.19
C LEU A 58 9.29 -0.33 13.94
N THR A 59 9.19 -1.65 14.01
CA THR A 59 9.59 -2.55 12.91
C THR A 59 8.62 -2.44 11.74
N GLU A 60 7.32 -2.34 12.01
CA GLU A 60 6.28 -2.09 10.98
C GLU A 60 6.53 -0.75 10.27
N ARG A 61 6.80 0.34 11.02
CA ARG A 61 7.13 1.65 10.44
C ARG A 61 8.42 1.64 9.61
N LEU A 62 9.41 0.82 9.97
CA LEU A 62 10.59 0.61 9.15
C LEU A 62 10.22 -0.06 7.83
N ALA A 63 9.42 -1.13 7.87
CA ALA A 63 8.94 -1.80 6.66
C ALA A 63 8.18 -0.85 5.74
N GLU A 64 7.28 -0.01 6.27
CA GLU A 64 6.55 1.01 5.51
C GLU A 64 7.48 2.00 4.82
N ASN A 65 8.54 2.47 5.51
CA ASN A 65 9.50 3.39 4.93
C ASN A 65 10.35 2.76 3.81
N TYR A 66 10.58 1.45 3.86
CA TYR A 66 11.30 0.72 2.81
C TYR A 66 10.41 0.28 1.64
N ASN A 67 9.10 0.11 1.84
CA ASN A 67 8.18 -0.52 0.88
C ASN A 67 8.20 0.10 -0.52
N SER A 68 8.30 1.42 -0.62
CA SER A 68 8.36 2.14 -1.91
C SER A 68 9.78 2.50 -2.37
N TYR A 69 10.80 1.99 -1.69
CA TYR A 69 12.20 2.40 -1.88
C TYR A 69 13.14 1.22 -2.07
N GLN A 70 13.05 0.22 -1.19
CA GLN A 70 13.90 -0.99 -1.20
C GLN A 70 13.07 -2.18 -0.71
N SER A 71 12.44 -2.89 -1.63
CA SER A 71 11.51 -3.98 -1.33
C SER A 71 12.11 -5.13 -0.52
N ASP A 72 13.41 -5.43 -0.71
CA ASP A 72 14.09 -6.48 0.03
C ASP A 72 14.19 -6.15 1.52
N PHE A 73 14.53 -4.90 1.84
CA PHE A 73 14.54 -4.43 3.23
C PHE A 73 13.12 -4.34 3.81
N ALA A 74 12.14 -3.93 3.02
CA ALA A 74 10.74 -3.96 3.44
C ALA A 74 10.33 -5.37 3.87
N LEU A 75 10.59 -6.38 3.03
CA LEU A 75 10.29 -7.78 3.32
C LEU A 75 11.05 -8.31 4.54
N LEU A 76 12.32 -7.93 4.71
CA LEU A 76 13.12 -8.27 5.89
C LEU A 76 12.45 -7.77 7.18
N TYR A 77 12.06 -6.50 7.20
CA TYR A 77 11.41 -5.92 8.38
C TYR A 77 10.00 -6.46 8.59
N LEU A 78 9.22 -6.72 7.54
CA LEU A 78 7.91 -7.35 7.64
C LEU A 78 7.97 -8.75 8.25
N ARG A 79 8.97 -9.56 7.89
CA ARG A 79 9.19 -10.87 8.54
C ARG A 79 9.54 -10.75 10.02
N ARG A 80 10.35 -9.75 10.39
CA ARG A 80 10.64 -9.45 11.80
C ARG A 80 9.38 -8.99 12.54
N THR A 81 8.56 -8.17 11.90
CA THR A 81 7.26 -7.72 12.43
C THR A 81 6.34 -8.91 12.67
N LEU A 82 6.28 -9.89 11.74
CA LEU A 82 5.49 -11.10 11.91
C LEU A 82 5.99 -11.95 13.08
N ALA A 83 7.30 -12.16 13.20
CA ALA A 83 7.85 -12.91 14.33
C ALA A 83 7.49 -12.27 15.68
N LEU A 84 7.58 -10.94 15.79
CA LEU A 84 7.15 -10.20 16.98
C LEU A 84 5.64 -10.35 17.26
N ALA A 85 4.82 -10.31 16.20
CA ALA A 85 3.37 -10.49 16.33
C ALA A 85 3.02 -11.90 16.84
N GLU A 86 3.68 -12.93 16.30
CA GLU A 86 3.50 -14.32 16.72
C GLU A 86 3.95 -14.53 18.18
N GLU A 87 5.01 -13.85 18.61
CA GLU A 87 5.47 -13.89 20.01
C GLU A 87 4.45 -13.26 20.99
N THR A 88 3.69 -12.23 20.54
CA THR A 88 2.61 -11.66 21.36
C THR A 88 1.36 -12.52 21.41
N GLY A 89 1.11 -13.38 20.43
CA GLY A 89 -0.15 -14.11 20.24
C GLY A 89 -1.34 -13.21 19.87
N ASP A 90 -1.12 -11.93 19.55
CA ASP A 90 -2.17 -10.96 19.19
C ASP A 90 -2.58 -11.12 17.72
N ASN A 91 -3.81 -11.57 17.49
CA ASN A 91 -4.35 -11.80 16.15
C ASN A 91 -4.39 -10.55 15.28
N ASP A 92 -4.59 -9.36 15.85
CA ASP A 92 -4.55 -8.09 15.13
C ASP A 92 -3.16 -7.83 14.57
N LEU A 93 -2.13 -8.02 15.39
CA LEU A 93 -0.74 -7.82 14.97
C LEU A 93 -0.32 -8.85 13.91
N ILE A 94 -0.72 -10.10 14.10
CA ILE A 94 -0.45 -11.19 13.13
C ILE A 94 -1.10 -10.88 11.80
N MET A 95 -2.38 -10.46 11.80
CA MET A 95 -3.10 -10.08 10.58
C MET A 95 -2.42 -8.90 9.87
N ARG A 96 -2.06 -7.84 10.59
CA ARG A 96 -1.35 -6.68 10.04
C ARG A 96 -0.03 -7.07 9.38
N ALA A 97 0.79 -7.85 10.08
CA ALA A 97 2.08 -8.29 9.58
C ALA A 97 1.95 -9.18 8.33
N ARG A 98 1.04 -10.17 8.35
CA ARG A 98 0.75 -11.04 7.18
C ARG A 98 0.24 -10.25 5.99
N SER A 99 -0.67 -9.30 6.22
CA SER A 99 -1.19 -8.42 5.17
C SER A 99 -0.09 -7.55 4.55
N GLY A 100 0.82 -7.02 5.37
CA GLY A 100 1.99 -6.28 4.90
C GLY A 100 2.92 -7.11 4.01
N ILE A 101 3.22 -8.36 4.40
CA ILE A 101 4.02 -9.30 3.59
C ILE A 101 3.32 -9.61 2.26
N ALA A 102 2.02 -9.91 2.29
CA ALA A 102 1.25 -10.19 1.09
C ALA A 102 1.17 -8.99 0.14
N LEU A 103 1.05 -7.77 0.68
CA LEU A 103 1.12 -6.54 -0.09
C LEU A 103 2.48 -6.38 -0.79
N CYS A 104 3.58 -6.61 -0.05
CA CYS A 104 4.93 -6.56 -0.60
C CYS A 104 5.14 -7.60 -1.71
N TYR A 105 4.65 -8.83 -1.52
CA TYR A 105 4.68 -9.88 -2.54
C TYR A 105 3.85 -9.51 -3.77
N SER A 106 2.66 -8.95 -3.59
CA SER A 106 1.80 -8.51 -4.70
C SER A 106 2.47 -7.42 -5.54
N LEU A 107 3.14 -6.45 -4.90
CA LEU A 107 3.92 -5.42 -5.57
C LEU A 107 5.11 -5.98 -6.36
N GLY A 108 5.69 -7.08 -5.89
CA GLY A 108 6.78 -7.80 -6.55
C GLY A 108 6.33 -8.87 -7.57
N GLY A 109 5.03 -8.99 -7.87
CA GLY A 109 4.48 -9.98 -8.80
C GLY A 109 4.42 -11.41 -8.26
N ARG A 110 4.66 -11.61 -6.96
CA ARG A 110 4.65 -12.90 -6.28
C ARG A 110 3.26 -13.25 -5.77
N PHE A 111 2.32 -13.42 -6.69
CA PHE A 111 0.89 -13.56 -6.37
C PHE A 111 0.53 -14.88 -5.69
N TYR A 112 1.25 -15.95 -5.99
CA TYR A 112 1.03 -17.24 -5.34
C TYR A 112 1.32 -17.16 -3.85
N GLU A 113 2.47 -16.61 -3.48
CA GLU A 113 2.88 -16.44 -2.08
C GLU A 113 1.99 -15.41 -1.36
N ALA A 114 1.56 -14.37 -2.05
CA ALA A 114 0.60 -13.41 -1.50
C ALA A 114 -0.74 -14.08 -1.17
N GLU A 115 -1.28 -14.90 -2.09
CA GLU A 115 -2.53 -15.62 -1.88
C GLU A 115 -2.41 -16.65 -0.75
N GLU A 116 -1.31 -17.40 -0.69
CA GLU A 116 -1.07 -18.37 0.38
C GLU A 116 -1.13 -17.72 1.76
N ILE A 117 -0.48 -16.55 1.94
CA ILE A 117 -0.52 -15.81 3.19
C ILE A 117 -1.92 -15.29 3.50
N LEU A 118 -2.60 -14.67 2.52
CA LEU A 118 -3.91 -14.06 2.72
C LEU A 118 -5.01 -15.10 2.95
N SER A 119 -4.94 -16.26 2.31
CA SER A 119 -5.88 -17.37 2.54
C SER A 119 -5.68 -18.04 3.90
N GLY A 120 -4.48 -17.94 4.48
CA GLY A 120 -4.19 -18.38 5.84
C GLY A 120 -4.79 -17.48 6.95
N ILE A 121 -5.29 -16.29 6.63
CA ILE A 121 -6.00 -15.41 7.56
C ILE A 121 -7.46 -15.87 7.64
N ARG A 122 -7.81 -16.58 8.72
CA ARG A 122 -9.14 -17.22 8.86
C ARG A 122 -10.12 -16.38 9.65
N ASP A 123 -9.67 -15.68 10.69
CA ASP A 123 -10.54 -14.84 11.52
C ASP A 123 -10.49 -13.39 11.04
N THR A 124 -11.60 -12.93 10.47
CA THR A 124 -11.82 -11.54 10.03
C THR A 124 -12.94 -10.86 10.83
N VAL A 125 -13.51 -11.54 11.83
CA VAL A 125 -14.64 -11.05 12.60
C VAL A 125 -14.20 -10.46 13.94
N HIS A 126 -13.27 -11.15 14.64
CA HIS A 126 -12.83 -10.78 15.98
C HIS A 126 -11.51 -9.98 15.96
N VAL A 127 -11.35 -9.10 15.00
CA VAL A 127 -10.16 -8.28 14.81
C VAL A 127 -10.50 -6.79 14.75
N SER A 128 -9.53 -5.93 15.06
CA SER A 128 -9.73 -4.49 14.99
C SER A 128 -9.96 -4.00 13.55
N ARG A 129 -10.63 -2.86 13.43
CA ARG A 129 -10.82 -2.18 12.14
C ARG A 129 -9.49 -1.96 11.41
N ARG A 130 -8.43 -1.59 12.14
CA ARG A 130 -7.08 -1.37 11.59
C ARG A 130 -6.47 -2.64 11.01
N ALA A 131 -6.60 -3.78 11.68
CA ALA A 131 -6.11 -5.07 11.20
C ALA A 131 -6.88 -5.50 9.94
N LEU A 132 -8.20 -5.38 9.97
CA LEU A 132 -9.07 -5.70 8.85
C LEU A 132 -8.83 -4.78 7.64
N GLN A 133 -8.60 -3.50 7.86
CA GLN A 133 -8.20 -2.55 6.81
C GLN A 133 -6.91 -3.00 6.11
N SER A 134 -5.89 -3.40 6.87
CA SER A 134 -4.63 -3.90 6.29
C SER A 134 -4.87 -5.12 5.39
N TYR A 135 -5.76 -6.02 5.79
CA TYR A 135 -6.15 -7.18 5.00
C TYR A 135 -6.87 -6.78 3.70
N TYR A 136 -7.86 -5.88 3.77
CA TYR A 136 -8.58 -5.43 2.58
C TYR A 136 -7.68 -4.70 1.59
N VAL A 137 -6.78 -3.86 2.09
CA VAL A 137 -5.75 -3.17 1.28
C VAL A 137 -4.86 -4.17 0.53
N ALA A 138 -4.38 -5.21 1.20
CA ALA A 138 -3.54 -6.24 0.58
C ALA A 138 -4.33 -7.06 -0.48
N ARG A 139 -5.58 -7.44 -0.16
CA ARG A 139 -6.48 -8.13 -1.11
C ARG A 139 -6.82 -7.26 -2.33
N HIS A 140 -7.14 -5.98 -2.11
CA HIS A 140 -7.38 -5.03 -3.19
C HIS A 140 -6.16 -4.96 -4.12
N ARG A 141 -4.96 -4.70 -3.57
CA ARG A 141 -3.75 -4.57 -4.38
C ARG A 141 -3.47 -5.81 -5.21
N MET A 142 -3.53 -6.98 -4.61
CA MET A 142 -3.30 -8.25 -5.31
C MET A 142 -4.28 -8.43 -6.48
N ASN A 143 -5.59 -8.22 -6.26
CA ASN A 143 -6.59 -8.41 -7.31
C ASN A 143 -6.46 -7.36 -8.43
N ARG A 144 -6.06 -6.13 -8.10
CA ARG A 144 -5.76 -5.08 -9.08
C ARG A 144 -4.61 -5.46 -10.01
N GLU A 145 -3.51 -5.97 -9.47
CA GLU A 145 -2.37 -6.41 -10.28
C GLU A 145 -2.76 -7.63 -11.14
N LEU A 146 -3.47 -8.60 -10.57
CA LEU A 146 -3.97 -9.74 -11.32
C LEU A 146 -4.94 -9.34 -12.43
N TYR A 147 -5.83 -8.38 -12.18
CA TYR A 147 -6.71 -7.81 -13.20
C TYR A 147 -5.92 -7.17 -14.36
N ALA A 148 -4.88 -6.39 -14.03
CA ALA A 148 -4.06 -5.71 -15.03
C ALA A 148 -3.26 -6.67 -15.92
N LEU A 149 -2.83 -7.81 -15.36
CA LEU A 149 -1.98 -8.80 -16.02
C LEU A 149 -2.75 -9.96 -16.69
N THR A 150 -4.07 -10.05 -16.48
CA THR A 150 -4.88 -11.16 -17.02
C THR A 150 -5.55 -10.74 -18.31
N GLU A 151 -5.49 -11.58 -19.33
CA GLU A 151 -6.19 -11.41 -20.60
C GLU A 151 -7.71 -11.29 -20.40
N PRO A 152 -8.43 -10.56 -21.28
CA PRO A 152 -9.88 -10.44 -21.22
C PRO A 152 -10.58 -11.79 -21.15
N GLY A 153 -11.58 -11.92 -20.26
CA GLY A 153 -12.37 -13.13 -20.05
C GLY A 153 -12.86 -13.26 -18.61
N GLU A 154 -13.57 -14.32 -18.31
CA GLU A 154 -14.23 -14.57 -17.02
C GLU A 154 -13.28 -14.45 -15.81
N ARG A 155 -12.04 -14.91 -15.97
CA ARG A 155 -11.04 -14.83 -14.92
C ARG A 155 -10.64 -13.38 -14.59
N ARG A 156 -10.47 -12.54 -15.64
CA ARG A 156 -10.19 -11.11 -15.46
C ARG A 156 -11.37 -10.40 -14.80
N ASP A 157 -12.59 -10.74 -15.21
CA ASP A 157 -13.80 -10.18 -14.61
C ASP A 157 -13.97 -10.58 -13.14
N LEU A 158 -13.55 -11.79 -12.77
CA LEU A 158 -13.50 -12.21 -11.37
C LEU A 158 -12.54 -11.33 -10.56
N PHE A 159 -11.32 -11.06 -11.07
CA PHE A 159 -10.37 -10.18 -10.38
C PHE A 159 -10.90 -8.75 -10.26
N ARG A 160 -11.58 -8.23 -11.28
CA ARG A 160 -12.22 -6.92 -11.23
C ARG A 160 -13.31 -6.85 -10.15
N ARG A 161 -14.19 -7.84 -10.05
CA ARG A 161 -15.22 -7.89 -8.99
C ARG A 161 -14.61 -7.96 -7.59
N ARG A 162 -13.52 -8.71 -7.43
CA ARG A 162 -12.79 -8.80 -6.15
C ARG A 162 -12.07 -7.49 -5.82
N GLU A 163 -11.43 -6.85 -6.80
CA GLU A 163 -10.81 -5.54 -6.64
C GLU A 163 -11.83 -4.52 -6.12
N HIS A 164 -12.98 -4.41 -6.78
CA HIS A 164 -14.09 -3.55 -6.36
C HIS A 164 -14.53 -3.84 -4.92
N TYR A 165 -14.84 -5.10 -4.60
CA TYR A 165 -15.27 -5.49 -3.26
C TYR A 165 -14.27 -5.04 -2.18
N TYR A 166 -12.99 -5.31 -2.39
CA TYR A 166 -11.96 -4.96 -1.41
C TYR A 166 -11.66 -3.46 -1.34
N ALA A 167 -11.83 -2.71 -2.44
CA ALA A 167 -11.71 -1.25 -2.44
C ALA A 167 -12.82 -0.62 -1.59
N VAL A 168 -14.08 -1.00 -1.82
CA VAL A 168 -15.22 -0.52 -1.03
C VAL A 168 -15.05 -0.88 0.45
N SER A 169 -14.73 -2.15 0.74
CA SER A 169 -14.52 -2.60 2.12
C SER A 169 -13.40 -1.83 2.83
N ALA A 170 -12.30 -1.52 2.13
CA ALA A 170 -11.21 -0.74 2.69
C ALA A 170 -11.62 0.73 2.95
N ALA A 171 -12.41 1.33 2.04
CA ALA A 171 -12.92 2.69 2.20
C ALA A 171 -13.87 2.81 3.41
N GLU A 172 -14.82 1.89 3.53
CA GLU A 172 -15.85 1.90 4.59
C GLU A 172 -15.26 1.70 5.99
N ILE A 173 -14.23 0.85 6.09
CA ILE A 173 -13.62 0.55 7.39
C ILE A 173 -12.53 1.53 7.79
N SER A 174 -12.07 2.39 6.89
CA SER A 174 -10.97 3.33 7.16
C SER A 174 -11.36 4.37 8.20
N GLU A 175 -10.46 4.59 9.15
CA GLU A 175 -10.58 5.63 10.17
C GLU A 175 -9.93 6.96 9.72
N ASP A 176 -9.10 6.92 8.67
CA ASP A 176 -8.50 8.11 8.10
C ASP A 176 -9.14 8.51 6.78
N THR A 177 -9.38 9.83 6.65
CA THR A 177 -10.07 10.41 5.50
C THR A 177 -9.30 10.18 4.19
N PHE A 178 -7.96 10.22 4.22
CA PHE A 178 -7.16 10.04 3.01
C PHE A 178 -7.32 8.63 2.44
N THR A 179 -7.21 7.60 3.28
CA THR A 179 -7.37 6.21 2.87
C THR A 179 -8.79 5.94 2.37
N SER A 180 -9.80 6.44 3.06
CA SER A 180 -11.20 6.33 2.64
C SER A 180 -11.42 6.95 1.26
N LEU A 181 -10.97 8.19 1.04
CA LEU A 181 -11.08 8.88 -0.25
C LEU A 181 -10.26 8.19 -1.34
N TYR A 182 -9.05 7.71 -1.03
CA TYR A 182 -8.20 7.02 -2.01
C TYR A 182 -8.87 5.75 -2.53
N TYR A 183 -9.41 4.90 -1.66
CA TYR A 183 -10.06 3.66 -2.08
C TYR A 183 -11.42 3.91 -2.71
N GLY A 184 -12.18 4.92 -2.27
CA GLY A 184 -13.39 5.38 -2.95
C GLY A 184 -13.10 5.85 -4.38
N TYR A 185 -12.04 6.62 -4.58
CA TYR A 185 -11.58 7.03 -5.91
C TYR A 185 -11.14 5.84 -6.78
N MET A 186 -10.40 4.89 -6.22
CA MET A 186 -10.02 3.67 -6.94
C MET A 186 -11.24 2.85 -7.38
N ASP A 187 -12.25 2.77 -6.55
CA ASP A 187 -13.51 2.11 -6.87
C ASP A 187 -14.25 2.81 -8.03
N ALA A 188 -14.36 4.14 -7.98
CA ALA A 188 -14.97 4.93 -9.05
C ALA A 188 -14.27 4.72 -10.40
N ILE A 189 -12.93 4.64 -10.42
CA ILE A 189 -12.16 4.31 -11.63
C ILE A 189 -12.51 2.90 -12.14
N VAL A 190 -12.58 1.89 -11.25
CA VAL A 190 -12.89 0.52 -11.63
C VAL A 190 -14.30 0.41 -12.25
N ARG A 191 -15.26 1.15 -11.69
CA ARG A 191 -16.63 1.24 -12.25
C ARG A 191 -16.71 2.10 -13.51
N LYS A 192 -15.65 2.85 -13.84
CA LYS A 192 -15.64 3.90 -14.87
C LYS A 192 -16.67 5.00 -14.61
N ASP A 193 -16.96 5.25 -13.37
CA ASP A 193 -17.87 6.31 -12.93
C ASP A 193 -17.08 7.59 -12.66
N TRP A 194 -16.84 8.34 -13.71
CA TRP A 194 -16.06 9.58 -13.64
C TRP A 194 -16.75 10.71 -12.88
N SER A 195 -18.06 10.60 -12.62
CA SER A 195 -18.80 11.60 -11.85
C SER A 195 -18.43 11.57 -10.36
N GLU A 196 -18.07 10.40 -9.85
CA GLU A 196 -17.59 10.24 -8.46
C GLU A 196 -16.07 10.39 -8.32
N ALA A 197 -15.32 10.32 -9.42
CA ALA A 197 -13.86 10.42 -9.42
C ALA A 197 -13.32 11.85 -9.58
N SER A 198 -14.16 12.81 -9.90
CA SER A 198 -13.84 14.25 -10.05
C SER A 198 -14.22 15.02 -8.79
#